data_24b03b3943cb5d6a75085ebf3f5fbf31
#
_entry.id   24b03b3943cb5d6a75085ebf3f5fbf31
#
_cell.length_a   1.000
_cell.length_b   1.000
_cell.length_c   1.000
_cell.angle_alpha   90.00
_cell.angle_beta   90.00
_cell.angle_gamma   90.00
#
_symmetry.space_group_name_H-M   'P 1'
#
loop_
_entity.id
_entity.type
_entity.pdbx_description
1 polymer ?
#
loop_
_entity_poly.entity_id
_entity_poly.type
_entity_poly.pdbx_seq_one_letter_code
_entity_poly.pdbx_strand_id
1 'polypeptide(L)' 'NPIQLVANVLNNAAWLITNGVSDVEEIEKAARLGLGLRKPLFETAKEIGIKNIVDELNKLAQEHGEFYKPDPLLETMI' A
#
# COMPACT_ATOMS: atom_id res chain seq x y z
N ASN A 1 -7.41 -4.40 12.17
CA ASN A 1 -6.65 -3.16 12.28
C ASN A 1 -6.67 -2.44 10.93
N PRO A 2 -7.30 -1.24 10.84
CA PRO A 2 -7.40 -0.50 9.58
C PRO A 2 -6.07 -0.20 8.92
N ILE A 3 -5.03 0.05 9.71
CA ILE A 3 -3.70 0.33 9.18
C ILE A 3 -3.12 -0.89 8.44
N GLN A 4 -3.37 -2.10 8.96
CA GLN A 4 -2.90 -3.32 8.30
C GLN A 4 -3.57 -3.52 6.95
N LEU A 5 -4.86 -3.27 6.87
CA LEU A 5 -5.60 -3.40 5.61
C LEU A 5 -5.06 -2.43 4.56
N VAL A 6 -4.92 -1.16 4.93
CA VAL A 6 -4.40 -0.14 4.01
C VAL A 6 -2.96 -0.48 3.62
N ALA A 7 -2.14 -0.91 4.57
CA ALA A 7 -0.75 -1.27 4.32
C ALA A 7 -0.64 -2.42 3.30
N ASN A 8 -1.45 -3.46 3.47
CA ASN A 8 -1.42 -4.60 2.55
C ASN A 8 -1.90 -4.23 1.16
N VAL A 9 -2.99 -3.49 1.06
CA VAL A 9 -3.53 -3.04 -0.23
C VAL A 9 -2.53 -2.13 -0.93
N LEU A 10 -1.95 -1.18 -0.20
CA LEU A 10 -1.00 -0.25 -0.76
C LEU A 10 0.28 -0.96 -1.23
N ASN A 11 0.76 -1.92 -0.45
CA ASN A 11 1.96 -2.68 -0.83
C ASN A 11 1.73 -3.50 -2.09
N ASN A 12 0.58 -4.15 -2.21
CA ASN A 12 0.22 -4.88 -3.43
C ASN A 12 0.12 -3.93 -4.62
N ALA A 13 -0.47 -2.76 -4.43
CA ALA A 13 -0.57 -1.74 -5.47
C ALA A 13 0.83 -1.29 -5.92
N ALA A 14 1.71 -1.02 -4.98
CA ALA A 14 3.09 -0.61 -5.27
C ALA A 14 3.83 -1.69 -6.07
N TRP A 15 3.66 -2.94 -5.69
CA TRP A 15 4.26 -4.06 -6.41
C TRP A 15 3.77 -4.13 -7.86
N LEU A 16 2.47 -3.96 -8.07
CA LEU A 16 1.89 -3.98 -9.41
C LEU A 16 2.45 -2.86 -10.29
N ILE A 17 2.63 -1.67 -9.73
CA ILE A 17 3.21 -0.53 -10.44
C ILE A 17 4.69 -0.79 -10.75
N THR A 18 5.45 -1.22 -9.75
CA THR A 18 6.89 -1.47 -9.89
C THR A 18 7.18 -2.52 -10.97
N ASN A 19 6.31 -3.52 -11.09
CA ASN A 19 6.48 -4.60 -12.05
C ASN A 19 5.77 -4.36 -13.38
N GLY A 20 5.21 -3.17 -13.58
CA GLY A 20 4.60 -2.80 -14.85
C GLY A 20 3.30 -3.53 -15.16
N VAL A 21 2.67 -4.14 -14.15
CA VAL A 21 1.40 -4.87 -14.34
C VAL A 21 0.21 -3.93 -14.39
N SER A 22 0.28 -2.83 -13.63
CA SER A 22 -0.80 -1.84 -13.58
C SER A 22 -0.21 -0.45 -13.40
N ASP A 23 -1.07 0.57 -13.42
CA ASP A 23 -0.67 1.96 -13.17
C ASP A 23 -1.51 2.58 -12.06
N VAL A 24 -1.13 3.79 -11.66
CA VAL A 24 -1.80 4.49 -10.56
C VAL A 24 -3.28 4.69 -10.86
N GLU A 25 -3.63 5.07 -12.09
CA GLU A 25 -5.02 5.33 -12.46
C GLU A 25 -5.90 4.09 -12.30
N GLU A 26 -5.43 2.95 -12.81
CA GLU A 26 -6.17 1.69 -12.71
C GLU A 26 -6.30 1.24 -11.26
N ILE A 27 -5.23 1.37 -10.48
CA ILE A 27 -5.22 0.98 -9.08
C ILE A 27 -6.18 1.84 -8.27
N GLU A 28 -6.18 3.15 -8.49
CA GLU A 28 -7.08 4.04 -7.77
C GLU A 28 -8.54 3.75 -8.11
N LYS A 29 -8.84 3.43 -9.35
CA LYS A 29 -10.18 3.04 -9.76
C LYS A 29 -10.63 1.75 -9.07
N ALA A 30 -9.76 0.75 -9.06
CA ALA A 30 -10.05 -0.53 -8.43
C ALA A 30 -10.24 -0.38 -6.92
N ALA A 31 -9.41 0.41 -6.27
CA ALA A 31 -9.51 0.66 -4.83
C ALA A 31 -10.82 1.36 -4.48
N ARG A 32 -11.22 2.35 -5.27
CA ARG A 32 -12.47 3.06 -5.03
C ARG A 32 -13.68 2.12 -5.16
N LEU A 33 -13.70 1.31 -6.21
CA LEU A 33 -14.80 0.38 -6.46
C LEU A 33 -14.79 -0.80 -5.51
N GLY A 34 -13.61 -1.37 -5.25
CA GLY A 34 -13.48 -2.58 -4.44
C GLY A 34 -13.52 -2.35 -2.95
N LEU A 35 -12.94 -1.25 -2.46
CA LEU A 35 -12.86 -0.94 -1.04
C LEU A 35 -13.83 0.15 -0.60
N GLY A 36 -14.53 0.77 -1.54
CA GLY A 36 -15.46 1.85 -1.23
C GLY A 36 -14.78 3.10 -0.66
N LEU A 37 -13.53 3.34 -1.02
CA LEU A 37 -12.79 4.48 -0.52
C LEU A 37 -13.38 5.79 -1.03
N ARG A 38 -13.55 6.76 -0.12
CA ARG A 38 -14.04 8.10 -0.48
C ARG A 38 -12.93 8.96 -1.04
N LYS A 39 -11.68 8.67 -0.68
CA LYS A 39 -10.49 9.39 -1.14
C LYS A 39 -9.58 8.43 -1.89
N PRO A 40 -8.72 8.95 -2.78
CA PRO A 40 -7.73 8.10 -3.44
C PRO A 40 -6.89 7.31 -2.45
N LEU A 41 -6.51 6.11 -2.84
CA LEU A 41 -5.72 5.20 -1.98
C LEU A 41 -4.41 5.85 -1.53
N PHE A 42 -3.65 6.44 -2.46
CA PHE A 42 -2.37 7.06 -2.13
C PHE A 42 -2.54 8.30 -1.26
N GLU A 43 -3.61 9.05 -1.44
CA GLU A 43 -3.92 10.19 -0.58
C GLU A 43 -4.24 9.73 0.84
N THR A 44 -5.05 8.68 0.97
CA THR A 44 -5.36 8.06 2.26
C THR A 44 -4.10 7.59 2.95
N ALA A 45 -3.20 6.97 2.20
CA ALA A 45 -1.93 6.50 2.72
C ALA A 45 -1.07 7.64 3.24
N LYS A 46 -1.04 8.77 2.53
CA LYS A 46 -0.28 9.95 2.96
C LYS A 46 -0.85 10.54 4.24
N GLU A 47 -2.16 10.52 4.41
CA GLU A 47 -2.80 11.00 5.64
C GLU A 47 -2.44 10.13 6.85
N ILE A 48 -2.37 8.81 6.66
CA ILE A 48 -1.94 7.89 7.71
C ILE A 48 -0.45 8.06 7.98
N GLY A 49 0.31 8.38 6.95
CA GLY A 49 1.76 8.50 6.99
C GLY A 49 2.42 7.30 6.35
N ILE A 50 3.13 7.52 5.25
CA ILE A 50 3.80 6.43 4.53
C ILE A 50 4.79 5.69 5.44
N LYS A 51 5.50 6.43 6.29
CA LYS A 51 6.44 5.82 7.22
C LYS A 51 5.72 4.86 8.18
N ASN A 52 4.54 5.23 8.68
CA ASN A 52 3.75 4.37 9.55
C ASN A 52 3.33 3.09 8.83
N ILE A 53 2.99 3.21 7.56
CA ILE A 53 2.61 2.06 6.73
C ILE A 53 3.82 1.15 6.49
N VAL A 54 4.97 1.72 6.18
CA VAL A 54 6.21 0.95 5.98
C VAL A 54 6.61 0.24 7.27
N ASP A 55 6.51 0.91 8.42
CA ASP A 55 6.82 0.31 9.72
C ASP A 55 5.88 -0.88 10.01
N GLU A 56 4.60 -0.73 9.70
CA GLU A 56 3.63 -1.82 9.88
C GLU A 56 3.94 -3.01 8.96
N LEU A 57 4.32 -2.75 7.72
CA LEU A 57 4.70 -3.81 6.80
C LEU A 57 5.97 -4.53 7.26
N ASN A 58 6.95 -3.80 7.77
CA ASN A 58 8.16 -4.41 8.33
C ASN A 58 7.83 -5.30 9.52
N LYS A 59 6.91 -4.86 10.37
CA LYS A 59 6.46 -5.66 11.51
C LYS A 59 5.78 -6.93 11.04
N LEU A 60 4.90 -6.84 10.05
CA LEU A 60 4.24 -8.01 9.48
C LEU A 60 5.23 -8.96 8.83
N ALA A 61 6.27 -8.42 8.17
CA ALA A 61 7.31 -9.24 7.57
C ALA A 61 8.09 -10.02 8.61
N GLN A 62 8.38 -9.42 9.76
CA GLN A 62 9.06 -10.10 10.85
C GLN A 62 8.22 -11.22 11.47
N GLU A 63 6.91 -10.99 11.57
CA GLU A 63 5.98 -11.94 12.19
C GLU A 63 5.52 -13.04 11.24
N HIS A 64 5.34 -12.72 9.95
CA HIS A 64 4.67 -13.59 8.98
C HIS A 64 5.46 -13.88 7.72
N GLY A 65 6.66 -13.31 7.54
CA GLY A 65 7.54 -13.62 6.43
C GLY A 65 7.64 -12.53 5.37
N GLU A 66 8.57 -12.75 4.44
CA GLU A 66 8.98 -11.73 3.46
C GLU A 66 7.88 -11.27 2.51
N PHE A 67 6.79 -12.01 2.39
CA PHE A 67 5.65 -11.61 1.57
C PHE A 67 5.15 -10.20 1.92
N TYR A 68 5.26 -9.83 3.20
CA TYR A 68 4.79 -8.53 3.68
C TYR A 68 5.84 -7.44 3.60
N LYS A 69 7.03 -7.74 3.08
CA LYS A 69 8.10 -6.75 3.00
C LYS A 69 7.66 -5.57 2.14
N PRO A 70 7.93 -4.31 2.58
CA PRO A 70 7.50 -3.14 1.80
C PRO A 70 8.14 -3.10 0.42
N ASP A 71 7.34 -2.78 -0.60
CA ASP A 71 7.86 -2.55 -1.93
C ASP A 71 8.76 -1.31 -1.93
N PRO A 72 9.88 -1.33 -2.68
CA PRO A 72 10.79 -0.17 -2.72
C PRO A 72 10.11 1.14 -3.10
N LEU A 73 9.03 1.10 -3.90
CA LEU A 73 8.28 2.30 -4.27
C LEU A 73 7.80 3.05 -3.03
N LEU A 74 7.31 2.34 -2.01
CA LEU A 74 6.80 2.96 -0.79
C LEU A 74 7.91 3.70 -0.03
N GLU A 75 9.10 3.14 -0.01
CA GLU A 75 10.23 3.77 0.67
C GLU A 75 10.62 5.09 -0.01
N THR A 76 10.41 5.20 -1.32
CA THR A 76 10.69 6.44 -2.04
C THR A 76 9.66 7.54 -1.72
N MET A 77 8.52 7.19 -1.15
CA MET A 77 7.45 8.12 -0.84
C MET A 77 7.52 8.72 0.56
N ILE A 78 8.44 8.23 1.38
CA ILE A 78 8.62 8.74 2.75
C ILE A 78 9.14 10.17 2.74
#